data_2c5b092c2554376770cabeb838e427bf
#
_entry.id   2c5b092c2554376770cabeb838e427bf
#
_cell.length_a   1.000
_cell.length_b   1.000
_cell.length_c   1.000
_cell.angle_alpha   90.00
_cell.angle_beta   90.00
_cell.angle_gamma   90.00
#
_symmetry.space_group_name_H-M   'P 1'
#
loop_
_entity.id
_entity.type
_entity.pdbx_description
1 polymer ?
#
loop_
_entity_poly.entity_id
_entity_poly.type
_entity_poly.pdbx_seq_one_letter_code
_entity_poly.pdbx_strand_id
1 'polypeptide(L)'
;PFRKKWCKAIILNNIITVKRNINGVNPNQMLLIYKYFEFHAYSDKLIRSSNWENKLLGIYHYQILEYKIKTGHIRPNIYVKNKFLKSNALIAVISLSDEKFEFLSKYQKKISTADELKILDIIYQKKSALPKNINDWIHNKNSSIVTLAIKLMVRYRESLTIDQINYLLTNPDDRVRKETLSAIRTLYAIEASDILIDYYKAETNKRNKISALKTMSVIGDNETKDFIVSIMTQEKDLEVKFEMINCIIKIDKTFFDTYKTDDLSENDVVNRIILH
;
A
#
# COMPACT_ATOMS: atom_id res chain seq x y z
N PRO A 1 25.40 38.79 -12.03
CA PRO A 1 24.30 38.15 -12.78
C PRO A 1 23.56 37.08 -11.94
N PHE A 2 24.24 36.29 -11.10
CA PHE A 2 23.66 35.19 -10.32
C PHE A 2 22.64 35.59 -9.24
N ARG A 3 22.48 36.84 -8.88
CA ARG A 3 21.50 37.35 -7.89
C ARG A 3 20.08 37.51 -8.47
N LYS A 4 19.93 37.58 -9.80
CA LYS A 4 18.61 37.75 -10.44
C LYS A 4 17.80 36.44 -10.37
N LYS A 5 16.51 36.55 -10.09
CA LYS A 5 15.61 35.36 -9.93
C LYS A 5 15.61 34.44 -11.16
N TRP A 6 15.53 35.01 -12.36
CA TRP A 6 15.52 34.24 -13.61
C TRP A 6 16.82 33.44 -13.80
N CYS A 7 17.96 34.03 -13.42
CA CYS A 7 19.25 33.35 -13.51
C CYS A 7 19.32 32.15 -12.55
N LYS A 8 18.85 32.32 -11.29
CA LYS A 8 18.78 31.24 -10.33
C LYS A 8 17.87 30.10 -10.81
N ALA A 9 16.72 30.45 -11.42
CA ALA A 9 15.79 29.45 -11.98
C ALA A 9 16.43 28.63 -13.11
N ILE A 10 17.09 29.29 -14.09
CA ILE A 10 17.74 28.60 -15.20
C ILE A 10 18.86 27.67 -14.73
N ILE A 11 19.74 28.15 -13.86
CA ILE A 11 20.87 27.36 -13.36
C ILE A 11 20.34 26.15 -12.56
N LEU A 12 19.36 26.37 -11.71
CA LEU A 12 18.78 25.30 -10.91
C LEU A 12 18.09 24.23 -11.77
N ASN A 13 17.34 24.65 -12.80
CA ASN A 13 16.75 23.73 -13.76
C ASN A 13 17.82 22.90 -14.49
N ASN A 14 18.93 23.52 -14.90
CA ASN A 14 20.02 22.79 -15.53
C ASN A 14 20.67 21.78 -14.57
N ILE A 15 20.91 22.15 -13.31
CA ILE A 15 21.44 21.23 -12.29
C ILE A 15 20.48 20.03 -12.09
N ILE A 16 19.19 20.29 -12.02
CA ILE A 16 18.17 19.24 -11.87
C ILE A 16 18.13 18.34 -13.12
N THR A 17 18.20 18.93 -14.30
CA THR A 17 18.24 18.18 -15.58
C THR A 17 19.46 17.28 -15.64
N VAL A 18 20.64 17.77 -15.27
CA VAL A 18 21.87 16.99 -15.20
C VAL A 18 21.69 15.81 -14.22
N LYS A 19 21.20 16.09 -13.00
CA LYS A 19 21.00 15.03 -11.98
C LYS A 19 20.02 13.93 -12.44
N ARG A 20 19.00 14.31 -13.21
CA ARG A 20 17.99 13.35 -13.69
C ARG A 20 18.45 12.51 -14.87
N ASN A 21 19.25 13.08 -15.77
CA ASN A 21 19.55 12.47 -17.06
C ASN A 21 20.95 11.85 -17.12
N ILE A 22 21.82 12.16 -16.19
CA ILE A 22 23.19 11.64 -16.18
C ILE A 22 23.36 10.68 -14.99
N ASN A 23 23.57 9.41 -15.30
CA ASN A 23 23.91 8.40 -14.30
C ASN A 23 25.34 8.61 -13.76
N GLY A 24 25.52 8.40 -12.47
CA GLY A 24 26.84 8.50 -11.82
C GLY A 24 27.23 9.90 -11.36
N VAL A 25 26.36 10.89 -11.51
CA VAL A 25 26.58 12.21 -10.91
C VAL A 25 26.60 12.08 -9.39
N ASN A 26 27.68 12.57 -8.77
CA ASN A 26 27.82 12.55 -7.32
C ASN A 26 26.78 13.45 -6.64
N PRO A 27 25.81 12.92 -5.88
CA PRO A 27 24.75 13.70 -5.23
C PRO A 27 25.31 14.77 -4.27
N ASN A 28 26.42 14.47 -3.59
CA ASN A 28 27.05 15.39 -2.64
C ASN A 28 27.63 16.63 -3.33
N GLN A 29 28.21 16.48 -4.51
CA GLN A 29 28.72 17.62 -5.29
C GLN A 29 27.59 18.54 -5.75
N MET A 30 26.49 17.98 -6.24
CA MET A 30 25.31 18.76 -6.60
C MET A 30 24.73 19.50 -5.38
N LEU A 31 24.69 18.85 -4.24
CA LEU A 31 24.24 19.48 -3.00
C LEU A 31 25.17 20.59 -2.53
N LEU A 32 26.49 20.46 -2.71
CA LEU A 32 27.46 21.52 -2.43
C LEU A 32 27.25 22.74 -3.33
N ILE A 33 27.07 22.55 -4.65
CA ILE A 33 26.75 23.62 -5.60
C ILE A 33 25.46 24.33 -5.18
N TYR A 34 24.41 23.56 -4.85
CA TYR A 34 23.12 24.08 -4.43
C TYR A 34 23.23 24.97 -3.17
N LYS A 35 24.06 24.55 -2.20
CA LYS A 35 24.33 25.31 -0.98
C LYS A 35 25.20 26.53 -1.25
N TYR A 36 26.28 26.37 -2.01
CA TYR A 36 27.26 27.43 -2.27
C TYR A 36 26.65 28.66 -2.97
N PHE A 37 25.76 28.39 -3.96
CA PHE A 37 25.03 29.47 -4.66
C PHE A 37 23.72 29.88 -3.96
N GLU A 38 23.49 29.43 -2.75
CA GLU A 38 22.29 29.74 -1.96
C GLU A 38 20.96 29.46 -2.68
N PHE A 39 20.94 28.46 -3.56
CA PHE A 39 19.71 28.06 -4.28
C PHE A 39 18.64 27.53 -3.34
N HIS A 40 19.04 27.00 -2.17
CA HIS A 40 18.11 26.60 -1.11
C HIS A 40 17.24 27.77 -0.63
N ALA A 41 17.81 28.98 -0.50
CA ALA A 41 17.05 30.18 -0.11
C ALA A 41 16.02 30.57 -1.20
N TYR A 42 16.35 30.36 -2.49
CA TYR A 42 15.40 30.56 -3.58
C TYR A 42 14.26 29.53 -3.52
N SER A 43 14.56 28.23 -3.34
CA SER A 43 13.56 27.18 -3.21
C SER A 43 12.68 27.37 -1.96
N ASP A 44 13.26 27.82 -0.85
CA ASP A 44 12.52 28.12 0.37
C ASP A 44 11.52 29.27 0.16
N LYS A 45 11.92 30.30 -0.58
CA LYS A 45 11.02 31.40 -0.97
C LYS A 45 9.85 30.89 -1.83
N LEU A 46 10.09 29.92 -2.71
CA LEU A 46 9.03 29.30 -3.51
C LEU A 46 8.07 28.51 -2.61
N ILE A 47 8.56 27.73 -1.66
CA ILE A 47 7.73 26.94 -0.74
C ILE A 47 6.84 27.85 0.13
N ARG A 48 7.31 29.02 0.49
CA ARG A 48 6.55 30.01 1.27
C ARG A 48 5.61 30.89 0.43
N SER A 49 5.63 30.78 -0.89
CA SER A 49 4.75 31.53 -1.79
C SER A 49 3.27 31.23 -1.49
N SER A 50 2.38 32.18 -1.80
CA SER A 50 0.93 31.94 -1.79
C SER A 50 0.48 31.03 -2.95
N ASN A 51 1.20 31.07 -4.08
CA ASN A 51 0.90 30.23 -5.25
C ASN A 51 1.33 28.79 -5.01
N TRP A 52 0.40 27.85 -5.19
CA TRP A 52 0.63 26.43 -4.96
C TRP A 52 1.62 25.79 -5.95
N GLU A 53 1.70 26.26 -7.17
CA GLU A 53 2.66 25.80 -8.18
C GLU A 53 4.10 26.15 -7.79
N ASN A 54 4.31 27.36 -7.28
CA ASN A 54 5.59 27.76 -6.73
C ASN A 54 5.98 26.88 -5.53
N LYS A 55 5.03 26.60 -4.63
CA LYS A 55 5.28 25.70 -3.51
C LYS A 55 5.72 24.32 -3.99
N LEU A 56 4.99 23.78 -4.98
CA LEU A 56 5.30 22.49 -5.58
C LEU A 56 6.70 22.47 -6.20
N LEU A 57 7.05 23.52 -6.94
CA LEU A 57 8.37 23.67 -7.55
C LEU A 57 9.48 23.70 -6.49
N GLY A 58 9.31 24.46 -5.42
CA GLY A 58 10.28 24.50 -4.33
C GLY A 58 10.45 23.17 -3.61
N ILE A 59 9.35 22.45 -3.37
CA ILE A 59 9.35 21.08 -2.80
C ILE A 59 10.09 20.12 -3.73
N TYR A 60 9.82 20.19 -5.04
CA TYR A 60 10.48 19.38 -6.05
C TYR A 60 12.01 19.60 -6.07
N HIS A 61 12.46 20.85 -5.96
CA HIS A 61 13.91 21.16 -5.86
C HIS A 61 14.55 20.43 -4.67
N TYR A 62 13.91 20.47 -3.52
CA TYR A 62 14.42 19.81 -2.32
C TYR A 62 14.45 18.27 -2.45
N GLN A 63 13.42 17.69 -3.06
CA GLN A 63 13.37 16.23 -3.27
C GLN A 63 14.47 15.76 -4.23
N ILE A 64 14.58 16.39 -5.40
CA ILE A 64 15.56 15.97 -6.42
C ILE A 64 16.99 16.13 -5.93
N LEU A 65 17.27 17.22 -5.19
CA LEU A 65 18.60 17.49 -4.66
C LEU A 65 18.86 16.85 -3.29
N GLU A 66 17.89 16.12 -2.77
CA GLU A 66 17.97 15.47 -1.45
C GLU A 66 18.35 16.44 -0.33
N TYR A 67 17.88 17.69 -0.46
CA TYR A 67 18.19 18.73 0.51
C TYR A 67 17.33 18.60 1.76
N LYS A 68 17.91 18.00 2.80
CA LYS A 68 17.25 17.81 4.09
C LYS A 68 17.12 19.11 4.85
N ILE A 69 15.92 19.41 5.35
CA ILE A 69 15.63 20.64 6.08
C ILE A 69 15.26 20.28 7.52
N LYS A 70 15.98 20.89 8.48
CA LYS A 70 15.65 20.75 9.92
C LYS A 70 14.33 21.41 10.31
N THR A 71 13.94 22.48 9.61
CA THR A 71 12.75 23.28 9.91
C THR A 71 11.65 23.00 8.90
N GLY A 72 10.84 22.08 9.13
CA GLY A 72 9.70 21.56 8.41
C GLY A 72 8.83 22.51 7.55
N HIS A 73 9.40 23.38 6.71
CA HIS A 73 8.63 24.28 5.82
C HIS A 73 7.74 23.51 4.82
N ILE A 74 8.05 22.25 4.53
CA ILE A 74 7.22 21.39 3.69
C ILE A 74 6.04 20.84 4.49
N ARG A 75 6.24 20.52 5.78
CA ARG A 75 5.25 19.81 6.62
C ARG A 75 3.87 20.47 6.67
N PRO A 76 3.69 21.79 6.76
CA PRO A 76 2.37 22.41 6.71
C PRO A 76 1.59 22.09 5.43
N ASN A 77 2.29 21.84 4.32
CA ASN A 77 1.65 21.59 3.02
C ASN A 77 1.01 20.19 2.91
N ILE A 78 1.28 19.25 3.84
CA ILE A 78 0.60 17.94 3.85
C ILE A 78 -0.88 18.03 4.30
N TYR A 79 -1.31 19.18 4.82
CA TYR A 79 -2.69 19.39 5.31
C TYR A 79 -3.54 20.31 4.41
N VAL A 80 -2.96 20.84 3.32
CA VAL A 80 -3.68 21.75 2.42
C VAL A 80 -4.79 21.08 1.63
N LYS A 81 -5.76 21.86 1.12
CA LYS A 81 -6.87 21.35 0.31
C LYS A 81 -6.44 20.87 -1.08
N ASN A 82 -5.45 21.53 -1.68
CA ASN A 82 -4.95 21.16 -3.01
C ASN A 82 -4.34 19.74 -2.98
N LYS A 83 -4.96 18.82 -3.72
CA LYS A 83 -4.60 17.41 -3.71
C LYS A 83 -3.17 17.16 -4.22
N PHE A 84 -2.76 17.87 -5.27
CA PHE A 84 -1.42 17.72 -5.87
C PHE A 84 -0.33 18.20 -4.91
N LEU A 85 -0.51 19.40 -4.33
CA LEU A 85 0.45 19.93 -3.37
C LEU A 85 0.53 19.05 -2.12
N LYS A 86 -0.62 18.61 -1.60
CA LYS A 86 -0.69 17.73 -0.43
C LYS A 86 0.07 16.41 -0.66
N SER A 87 -0.19 15.73 -1.77
CA SER A 87 0.46 14.46 -2.13
C SER A 87 1.97 14.63 -2.25
N ASN A 88 2.43 15.61 -3.05
CA ASN A 88 3.85 15.84 -3.23
C ASN A 88 4.56 16.28 -1.94
N ALA A 89 3.89 17.09 -1.10
CA ALA A 89 4.43 17.49 0.19
C ALA A 89 4.59 16.28 1.14
N LEU A 90 3.59 15.37 1.18
CA LEU A 90 3.67 14.15 1.99
C LEU A 90 4.84 13.27 1.54
N ILE A 91 4.95 13.01 0.24
CA ILE A 91 6.06 12.24 -0.35
C ILE A 91 7.39 12.91 -0.03
N ALA A 92 7.49 14.24 -0.15
CA ALA A 92 8.71 14.98 0.16
C ALA A 92 9.10 14.88 1.64
N VAL A 93 8.15 15.01 2.56
CA VAL A 93 8.41 14.84 4.00
C VAL A 93 8.98 13.45 4.27
N ILE A 94 8.38 12.41 3.70
CA ILE A 94 8.84 11.03 3.89
C ILE A 94 10.21 10.79 3.25
N SER A 95 10.45 11.32 2.04
CA SER A 95 11.71 11.11 1.33
C SER A 95 12.88 11.86 1.97
N LEU A 96 12.65 13.07 2.51
CA LEU A 96 13.68 13.94 3.07
C LEU A 96 13.89 13.79 4.58
N SER A 97 12.93 13.18 5.28
CA SER A 97 12.99 12.96 6.72
C SER A 97 13.93 11.81 7.07
N ASP A 98 14.68 11.97 8.14
CA ASP A 98 15.37 10.87 8.84
C ASP A 98 14.49 10.24 9.94
N GLU A 99 13.25 10.73 10.08
CA GLU A 99 12.29 10.23 11.05
C GLU A 99 11.87 8.79 10.75
N LYS A 100 11.51 8.05 11.79
CA LYS A 100 11.02 6.66 11.70
C LYS A 100 9.58 6.55 11.22
N PHE A 101 9.06 7.57 10.53
CA PHE A 101 7.71 7.67 9.98
C PHE A 101 6.56 7.58 11.00
N GLU A 102 6.86 7.60 12.29
CA GLU A 102 5.89 7.49 13.38
C GLU A 102 4.79 8.55 13.33
N PHE A 103 5.08 9.72 12.71
CA PHE A 103 4.08 10.77 12.52
C PHE A 103 2.88 10.36 11.68
N LEU A 104 3.02 9.32 10.84
CA LEU A 104 1.94 8.81 10.01
C LEU A 104 0.79 8.23 10.84
N SER A 105 1.06 7.73 12.04
CA SER A 105 -0.01 7.29 12.97
C SER A 105 -1.01 8.41 13.30
N LYS A 106 -0.57 9.67 13.26
CA LYS A 106 -1.40 10.87 13.54
C LYS A 106 -1.93 11.53 12.27
N TYR A 107 -1.62 10.98 11.09
CA TYR A 107 -2.05 11.57 9.81
C TYR A 107 -3.50 11.24 9.52
N GLN A 108 -4.36 12.27 9.50
CA GLN A 108 -5.82 12.10 9.38
C GLN A 108 -6.35 12.18 7.95
N LYS A 109 -5.53 12.62 6.99
CA LYS A 109 -5.99 12.77 5.59
C LYS A 109 -5.81 11.46 4.83
N LYS A 110 -6.79 11.13 4.01
CA LYS A 110 -6.73 9.94 3.15
C LYS A 110 -5.50 10.01 2.23
N ILE A 111 -4.74 8.93 2.19
CA ILE A 111 -3.64 8.70 1.26
C ILE A 111 -4.20 8.00 0.03
N SER A 112 -3.82 8.44 -1.17
CA SER A 112 -4.20 7.75 -2.41
C SER A 112 -3.40 6.46 -2.56
N THR A 113 -3.93 5.48 -3.30
CA THR A 113 -3.21 4.23 -3.59
C THR A 113 -1.86 4.49 -4.28
N ALA A 114 -1.81 5.49 -5.17
CA ALA A 114 -0.56 5.86 -5.82
C ALA A 114 0.48 6.45 -4.84
N ASP A 115 0.03 7.26 -3.88
CA ASP A 115 0.92 7.80 -2.85
C ASP A 115 1.37 6.71 -1.88
N GLU A 116 0.47 5.80 -1.53
CA GLU A 116 0.78 4.64 -0.68
C GLU A 116 1.91 3.78 -1.28
N LEU A 117 1.84 3.47 -2.58
CA LEU A 117 2.90 2.74 -3.28
C LEU A 117 4.23 3.51 -3.27
N LYS A 118 4.21 4.82 -3.50
CA LYS A 118 5.40 5.66 -3.43
C LYS A 118 6.00 5.70 -2.03
N ILE A 119 5.16 5.76 -0.99
CA ILE A 119 5.60 5.74 0.41
C ILE A 119 6.30 4.43 0.72
N LEU A 120 5.70 3.30 0.33
CA LEU A 120 6.30 1.97 0.51
C LEU A 120 7.66 1.86 -0.20
N ASP A 121 7.74 2.35 -1.45
CA ASP A 121 8.99 2.35 -2.21
C ASP A 121 10.08 3.18 -1.53
N ILE A 122 9.76 4.39 -1.05
CA ILE A 122 10.71 5.25 -0.33
C ILE A 122 11.20 4.58 0.96
N ILE A 123 10.30 4.01 1.75
CA ILE A 123 10.65 3.32 2.99
C ILE A 123 11.59 2.15 2.69
N TYR A 124 11.31 1.42 1.62
CA TYR A 124 12.14 0.31 1.17
C TYR A 124 13.52 0.76 0.70
N GLN A 125 13.59 1.76 -0.19
CA GLN A 125 14.87 2.28 -0.71
C GLN A 125 15.76 2.83 0.40
N LYS A 126 15.17 3.46 1.41
CA LYS A 126 15.89 3.94 2.60
C LYS A 126 16.36 2.82 3.53
N LYS A 127 15.95 1.57 3.31
CA LYS A 127 16.19 0.45 4.23
C LYS A 127 15.80 0.79 5.67
N SER A 128 14.72 1.56 5.82
CA SER A 128 14.23 1.97 7.14
C SER A 128 13.70 0.77 7.91
N ALA A 129 13.89 0.76 9.22
CA ALA A 129 13.26 -0.26 10.07
C ALA A 129 11.73 -0.08 10.11
N LEU A 130 11.01 -1.14 10.44
CA LEU A 130 9.59 -1.07 10.71
C LEU A 130 9.32 -0.05 11.82
N PRO A 131 8.33 0.85 11.68
CA PRO A 131 7.99 1.80 12.73
C PRO A 131 7.65 1.08 14.04
N LYS A 132 8.26 1.51 15.15
CA LYS A 132 8.04 0.87 16.46
C LYS A 132 6.57 0.90 16.90
N ASN A 133 5.83 1.91 16.46
CA ASN A 133 4.40 2.08 16.78
C ASN A 133 3.48 1.54 15.67
N ILE A 134 3.89 0.52 14.92
CA ILE A 134 3.09 -0.05 13.83
C ILE A 134 1.72 -0.55 14.31
N ASN A 135 1.62 -1.02 15.54
CA ASN A 135 0.36 -1.43 16.14
C ASN A 135 -0.64 -0.28 16.28
N ASP A 136 -0.18 0.95 16.56
CA ASP A 136 -1.05 2.13 16.58
C ASP A 136 -1.62 2.44 15.18
N TRP A 137 -0.88 2.06 14.11
CA TRP A 137 -1.36 2.26 12.74
C TRP A 137 -2.44 1.27 12.38
N ILE A 138 -2.37 0.03 12.87
CA ILE A 138 -3.41 -1.00 12.66
C ILE A 138 -4.73 -0.54 13.26
N HIS A 139 -4.71 0.11 14.41
CA HIS A 139 -5.88 0.63 15.10
C HIS A 139 -6.28 2.06 14.71
N ASN A 140 -5.70 2.59 13.63
CA ASN A 140 -5.97 3.96 13.20
C ASN A 140 -7.38 4.12 12.60
N LYS A 141 -8.02 5.26 12.86
CA LYS A 141 -9.31 5.61 12.23
C LYS A 141 -9.20 5.88 10.71
N ASN A 142 -8.01 6.16 10.23
CA ASN A 142 -7.74 6.40 8.82
C ASN A 142 -7.39 5.07 8.11
N SER A 143 -8.35 4.51 7.37
CA SER A 143 -8.17 3.25 6.64
C SER A 143 -6.93 3.21 5.75
N SER A 144 -6.50 4.35 5.20
CA SER A 144 -5.28 4.38 4.37
C SER A 144 -3.98 4.24 5.18
N ILE A 145 -4.00 4.56 6.47
CA ILE A 145 -2.89 4.27 7.38
C ILE A 145 -2.91 2.79 7.78
N VAL A 146 -4.11 2.23 8.00
CA VAL A 146 -4.26 0.80 8.29
C VAL A 146 -3.76 -0.06 7.14
N THR A 147 -4.17 0.23 5.88
CA THR A 147 -3.68 -0.51 4.71
C THR A 147 -2.16 -0.37 4.54
N LEU A 148 -1.61 0.82 4.79
CA LEU A 148 -0.17 1.04 4.76
C LEU A 148 0.56 0.21 5.84
N ALA A 149 0.00 0.13 7.06
CA ALA A 149 0.55 -0.70 8.13
C ALA A 149 0.60 -2.17 7.75
N ILE A 150 -0.50 -2.72 7.26
CA ILE A 150 -0.59 -4.12 6.82
C ILE A 150 0.48 -4.40 5.75
N LYS A 151 0.61 -3.54 4.74
CA LYS A 151 1.62 -3.71 3.67
C LYS A 151 3.05 -3.63 4.19
N LEU A 152 3.32 -2.77 5.17
CA LEU A 152 4.62 -2.71 5.82
C LEU A 152 4.90 -4.01 6.59
N MET A 153 3.95 -4.50 7.38
CA MET A 153 4.11 -5.76 8.11
C MET A 153 4.41 -6.92 7.14
N VAL A 154 3.65 -7.05 6.05
CA VAL A 154 3.92 -8.04 5.00
C VAL A 154 5.33 -7.88 4.43
N ARG A 155 5.74 -6.65 4.14
CA ARG A 155 7.06 -6.35 3.56
C ARG A 155 8.20 -6.73 4.49
N TYR A 156 8.04 -6.51 5.78
CA TYR A 156 9.05 -6.83 6.80
C TYR A 156 8.92 -8.25 7.36
N ARG A 157 7.99 -9.05 6.82
CA ARG A 157 7.71 -10.41 7.31
C ARG A 157 7.29 -10.44 8.78
N GLU A 158 6.66 -9.36 9.24
CA GLU A 158 6.08 -9.29 10.59
C GLU A 158 4.72 -9.99 10.59
N SER A 159 4.54 -10.94 11.50
CA SER A 159 3.28 -11.69 11.61
C SER A 159 2.16 -10.84 12.22
N LEU A 160 0.94 -11.07 11.74
CA LEU A 160 -0.27 -10.55 12.36
C LEU A 160 -0.71 -11.52 13.45
N THR A 161 -1.07 -11.01 14.62
CA THR A 161 -1.69 -11.86 15.66
C THR A 161 -3.14 -12.18 15.28
N ILE A 162 -3.70 -13.23 15.86
CA ILE A 162 -5.10 -13.64 15.66
C ILE A 162 -6.06 -12.50 16.01
N ASP A 163 -5.82 -11.78 17.10
CA ASP A 163 -6.65 -10.63 17.51
C ASP A 163 -6.58 -9.49 16.49
N GLN A 164 -5.39 -9.23 15.91
CA GLN A 164 -5.23 -8.24 14.85
C GLN A 164 -5.96 -8.66 13.58
N ILE A 165 -5.88 -9.93 13.20
CA ILE A 165 -6.58 -10.47 12.03
C ILE A 165 -8.10 -10.30 12.21
N ASN A 166 -8.65 -10.71 13.34
CA ASN A 166 -10.06 -10.54 13.66
C ASN A 166 -10.50 -9.08 13.59
N TYR A 167 -9.74 -8.19 14.23
CA TYR A 167 -10.02 -6.75 14.22
C TYR A 167 -10.00 -6.17 12.80
N LEU A 168 -9.03 -6.55 11.98
CA LEU A 168 -8.87 -6.04 10.63
C LEU A 168 -9.92 -6.59 9.67
N LEU A 169 -10.34 -7.84 9.81
CA LEU A 169 -11.40 -8.47 9.00
C LEU A 169 -12.79 -7.90 9.32
N THR A 170 -13.01 -7.35 10.51
CA THR A 170 -14.25 -6.64 10.87
C THR A 170 -14.24 -5.16 10.53
N ASN A 171 -13.17 -4.65 9.89
CA ASN A 171 -13.07 -3.24 9.54
C ASN A 171 -14.16 -2.82 8.54
N PRO A 172 -14.83 -1.66 8.71
CA PRO A 172 -15.88 -1.20 7.80
C PRO A 172 -15.37 -0.88 6.38
N ASP A 173 -14.09 -0.53 6.20
CA ASP A 173 -13.50 -0.29 4.88
C ASP A 173 -13.13 -1.63 4.21
N ASP A 174 -13.78 -1.96 3.10
CA ASP A 174 -13.58 -3.20 2.33
C ASP A 174 -12.15 -3.36 1.80
N ARG A 175 -11.41 -2.27 1.60
CA ARG A 175 -9.99 -2.31 1.19
C ARG A 175 -9.10 -2.81 2.33
N VAL A 176 -9.41 -2.44 3.57
CA VAL A 176 -8.68 -2.95 4.75
C VAL A 176 -8.88 -4.46 4.84
N ARG A 177 -10.13 -4.92 4.75
CA ARG A 177 -10.44 -6.35 4.79
C ARG A 177 -9.73 -7.12 3.67
N LYS A 178 -9.77 -6.58 2.44
CA LYS A 178 -9.07 -7.17 1.29
C LYS A 178 -7.55 -7.26 1.49
N GLU A 179 -6.95 -6.18 2.02
CA GLU A 179 -5.50 -6.15 2.26
C GLU A 179 -5.10 -7.13 3.37
N THR A 180 -5.95 -7.28 4.40
CA THR A 180 -5.78 -8.28 5.46
C THR A 180 -5.78 -9.71 4.89
N LEU A 181 -6.74 -10.03 4.03
CA LEU A 181 -6.78 -11.33 3.34
C LEU A 181 -5.50 -11.59 2.52
N SER A 182 -5.02 -10.56 1.83
CA SER A 182 -3.75 -10.65 1.10
C SER A 182 -2.55 -10.86 2.03
N ALA A 183 -2.56 -10.22 3.19
CA ALA A 183 -1.51 -10.37 4.20
C ALA A 183 -1.50 -11.78 4.81
N ILE A 184 -2.66 -12.30 5.22
CA ILE A 184 -2.82 -13.67 5.73
C ILE A 184 -2.22 -14.67 4.75
N ARG A 185 -2.58 -14.55 3.46
CA ARG A 185 -2.06 -15.43 2.40
C ARG A 185 -0.56 -15.28 2.20
N THR A 186 -0.03 -14.05 2.18
CA THR A 186 1.38 -13.80 1.89
C THR A 186 2.30 -14.17 3.05
N LEU A 187 1.82 -14.01 4.29
CA LEU A 187 2.54 -14.39 5.50
C LEU A 187 2.32 -15.84 5.89
N TYR A 188 1.41 -16.53 5.19
CA TYR A 188 1.06 -17.93 5.45
C TYR A 188 0.57 -18.15 6.88
N ALA A 189 -0.37 -17.30 7.34
CA ALA A 189 -0.92 -17.35 8.70
C ALA A 189 -1.99 -18.48 8.83
N ILE A 190 -1.54 -19.72 8.98
CA ILE A 190 -2.39 -20.92 8.99
C ILE A 190 -3.41 -20.85 10.14
N GLU A 191 -3.05 -20.25 11.26
CA GLU A 191 -3.88 -20.13 12.45
C GLU A 191 -5.17 -19.31 12.21
N ALA A 192 -5.26 -18.63 11.05
CA ALA A 192 -6.44 -17.86 10.67
C ALA A 192 -7.50 -18.67 9.90
N SER A 193 -7.32 -19.98 9.72
CA SER A 193 -8.22 -20.81 8.89
C SER A 193 -9.68 -20.71 9.33
N ASP A 194 -9.95 -20.96 10.62
CA ASP A 194 -11.32 -20.94 11.18
C ASP A 194 -11.96 -19.54 11.07
N ILE A 195 -11.16 -18.50 11.29
CA ILE A 195 -11.60 -17.10 11.18
C ILE A 195 -12.06 -16.78 9.75
N LEU A 196 -11.41 -17.35 8.74
CA LEU A 196 -11.77 -17.12 7.35
C LEU A 196 -13.12 -17.73 6.99
N ILE A 197 -13.49 -18.87 7.57
CA ILE A 197 -14.82 -19.47 7.39
C ILE A 197 -15.91 -18.53 7.90
N ASP A 198 -15.75 -18.02 9.11
CA ASP A 198 -16.73 -17.10 9.71
C ASP A 198 -16.74 -15.74 8.98
N TYR A 199 -15.58 -15.26 8.58
CA TYR A 199 -15.48 -14.06 7.74
C TYR A 199 -16.24 -14.22 6.42
N TYR A 200 -16.06 -15.36 5.72
CA TYR A 200 -16.71 -15.62 4.44
C TYR A 200 -18.24 -15.61 4.57
N LYS A 201 -18.78 -16.22 5.64
CA LYS A 201 -20.23 -16.22 5.93
C LYS A 201 -20.79 -14.81 6.13
N ALA A 202 -20.02 -13.92 6.78
CA ALA A 202 -20.44 -12.57 7.11
C ALA A 202 -20.19 -11.56 5.98
N GLU A 203 -19.26 -11.81 5.05
CA GLU A 203 -18.85 -10.86 4.01
C GLU A 203 -19.92 -10.78 2.90
N THR A 204 -20.25 -9.53 2.51
CA THR A 204 -21.23 -9.24 1.44
C THR A 204 -20.57 -8.77 0.15
N ASN A 205 -19.34 -8.25 0.22
CA ASN A 205 -18.61 -7.76 -0.94
C ASN A 205 -18.05 -8.94 -1.75
N LYS A 206 -18.55 -9.13 -2.98
CA LYS A 206 -18.14 -10.21 -3.89
C LYS A 206 -16.61 -10.30 -4.03
N ARG A 207 -15.94 -9.16 -4.24
CA ARG A 207 -14.47 -9.14 -4.44
C ARG A 207 -13.73 -9.64 -3.20
N ASN A 208 -14.25 -9.34 -2.02
CA ASN A 208 -13.68 -9.80 -0.77
C ASN A 208 -13.97 -11.28 -0.54
N LYS A 209 -15.17 -11.78 -0.91
CA LYS A 209 -15.46 -13.24 -0.91
C LYS A 209 -14.47 -13.99 -1.80
N ILE A 210 -14.24 -13.54 -3.02
CA ILE A 210 -13.25 -14.12 -3.92
C ILE A 210 -11.85 -14.07 -3.30
N SER A 211 -11.48 -12.96 -2.67
CA SER A 211 -10.19 -12.83 -2.00
C SER A 211 -10.05 -13.77 -0.80
N ALA A 212 -11.13 -14.01 -0.07
CA ALA A 212 -11.17 -14.99 1.03
C ALA A 212 -10.95 -16.42 0.51
N LEU A 213 -11.66 -16.82 -0.54
CA LEU A 213 -11.46 -18.13 -1.19
C LEU A 213 -10.02 -18.33 -1.68
N LYS A 214 -9.43 -17.29 -2.31
CA LYS A 214 -8.01 -17.29 -2.68
C LYS A 214 -7.06 -17.43 -1.50
N THR A 215 -7.45 -16.94 -0.33
CA THR A 215 -6.66 -17.07 0.88
C THR A 215 -6.83 -18.46 1.47
N MET A 216 -8.07 -18.94 1.59
CA MET A 216 -8.40 -20.30 2.01
C MET A 216 -7.70 -21.36 1.14
N SER A 217 -7.57 -21.12 -0.17
CA SER A 217 -6.85 -22.04 -1.07
C SER A 217 -5.35 -22.19 -0.78
N VAL A 218 -4.78 -21.33 0.06
CA VAL A 218 -3.35 -21.34 0.42
C VAL A 218 -3.12 -21.85 1.84
N ILE A 219 -4.02 -21.51 2.77
CA ILE A 219 -3.86 -21.83 4.19
C ILE A 219 -4.94 -22.79 4.73
N GLY A 220 -5.99 -23.06 3.95
CA GLY A 220 -7.10 -23.92 4.36
C GLY A 220 -6.72 -25.40 4.43
N ASP A 221 -7.51 -26.12 5.15
CA ASP A 221 -7.42 -27.55 5.43
C ASP A 221 -8.68 -28.31 4.97
N ASN A 222 -8.86 -29.54 5.44
CA ASN A 222 -10.04 -30.34 5.14
C ASN A 222 -11.34 -29.71 5.68
N GLU A 223 -11.33 -29.05 6.83
CA GLU A 223 -12.50 -28.37 7.38
C GLU A 223 -12.92 -27.21 6.47
N THR A 224 -11.96 -26.42 5.99
CA THR A 224 -12.18 -25.39 4.98
C THR A 224 -12.78 -25.97 3.69
N LYS A 225 -12.26 -27.10 3.20
CA LYS A 225 -12.78 -27.79 2.02
C LYS A 225 -14.24 -28.19 2.23
N ASP A 226 -14.54 -28.90 3.34
CA ASP A 226 -15.88 -29.39 3.65
C ASP A 226 -16.89 -28.24 3.79
N PHE A 227 -16.48 -27.12 4.39
CA PHE A 227 -17.28 -25.91 4.40
C PHE A 227 -17.60 -25.41 2.98
N ILE A 228 -16.60 -25.27 2.13
CA ILE A 228 -16.81 -24.77 0.75
C ILE A 228 -17.71 -25.70 -0.04
N VAL A 229 -17.53 -27.02 0.07
CA VAL A 229 -18.39 -28.02 -0.57
C VAL A 229 -19.84 -27.87 -0.12
N SER A 230 -20.08 -27.62 1.17
CA SER A 230 -21.44 -27.48 1.72
C SER A 230 -22.23 -26.28 1.17
N ILE A 231 -21.53 -25.23 0.72
CA ILE A 231 -22.16 -24.01 0.20
C ILE A 231 -22.10 -23.87 -1.32
N MET A 232 -21.25 -24.65 -1.99
CA MET A 232 -20.96 -24.52 -3.43
C MET A 232 -22.21 -24.71 -4.31
N THR A 233 -23.08 -25.70 -3.97
CA THR A 233 -24.30 -26.00 -4.70
C THR A 233 -25.32 -24.86 -4.69
N GLN A 234 -25.32 -24.05 -3.62
CA GLN A 234 -26.24 -22.91 -3.47
C GLN A 234 -25.72 -21.62 -4.09
N GLU A 235 -24.42 -21.56 -4.45
CA GLU A 235 -23.82 -20.36 -5.03
C GLU A 235 -24.25 -20.19 -6.49
N LYS A 236 -24.81 -19.00 -6.81
CA LYS A 236 -25.32 -18.66 -8.14
C LYS A 236 -24.33 -17.85 -8.97
N ASP A 237 -23.41 -17.15 -8.31
CA ASP A 237 -22.41 -16.34 -9.01
C ASP A 237 -21.30 -17.24 -9.55
N LEU A 238 -21.19 -17.33 -10.86
CA LEU A 238 -20.22 -18.19 -11.55
C LEU A 238 -18.76 -17.87 -11.22
N GLU A 239 -18.43 -16.61 -10.97
CA GLU A 239 -17.06 -16.19 -10.63
C GLU A 239 -16.68 -16.66 -9.21
N VAL A 240 -17.63 -16.56 -8.27
CA VAL A 240 -17.46 -17.07 -6.92
C VAL A 240 -17.39 -18.59 -6.93
N LYS A 241 -18.30 -19.26 -7.66
CA LYS A 241 -18.30 -20.72 -7.80
C LYS A 241 -17.01 -21.25 -8.44
N PHE A 242 -16.51 -20.56 -9.45
CA PHE A 242 -15.19 -20.85 -10.04
C PHE A 242 -14.07 -20.82 -9.00
N GLU A 243 -14.05 -19.79 -8.15
CA GLU A 243 -13.02 -19.65 -7.13
C GLU A 243 -13.19 -20.68 -5.99
N MET A 244 -14.43 -21.10 -5.68
CA MET A 244 -14.70 -22.21 -4.77
C MET A 244 -14.09 -23.52 -5.28
N ILE A 245 -14.35 -23.87 -6.53
CA ILE A 245 -13.80 -25.08 -7.16
C ILE A 245 -12.28 -25.04 -7.17
N ASN A 246 -11.69 -23.91 -7.56
CA ASN A 246 -10.24 -23.72 -7.51
C ASN A 246 -9.67 -23.88 -6.09
N CYS A 247 -10.39 -23.40 -5.09
CA CYS A 247 -9.99 -23.55 -3.70
C CYS A 247 -9.97 -25.02 -3.29
N ILE A 248 -11.03 -25.78 -3.59
CA ILE A 248 -11.13 -27.22 -3.30
C ILE A 248 -9.99 -27.98 -4.00
N ILE A 249 -9.74 -27.73 -5.30
CA ILE A 249 -8.66 -28.39 -6.06
C ILE A 249 -7.29 -28.15 -5.44
N LYS A 250 -7.04 -26.94 -4.89
CA LYS A 250 -5.76 -26.64 -4.26
C LYS A 250 -5.57 -27.30 -2.91
N ILE A 251 -6.65 -27.52 -2.16
CA ILE A 251 -6.62 -28.22 -0.86
C ILE A 251 -6.56 -29.74 -1.11
N ASP A 252 -7.40 -30.24 -2.02
CA ASP A 252 -7.53 -31.68 -2.33
C ASP A 252 -7.64 -31.86 -3.86
N LYS A 253 -6.54 -32.25 -4.48
CA LYS A 253 -6.45 -32.41 -5.92
C LYS A 253 -7.33 -33.52 -6.49
N THR A 254 -7.65 -34.52 -5.66
CA THR A 254 -8.37 -35.74 -6.08
C THR A 254 -9.88 -35.66 -5.80
N PHE A 255 -10.30 -34.60 -5.10
CA PHE A 255 -11.70 -34.49 -4.68
C PHE A 255 -12.69 -34.65 -5.83
N PHE A 256 -12.47 -33.97 -6.95
CA PHE A 256 -13.37 -33.99 -8.09
C PHE A 256 -13.30 -35.25 -8.94
N ASP A 257 -12.33 -36.13 -8.75
CA ASP A 257 -12.29 -37.46 -9.45
C ASP A 257 -13.46 -38.34 -9.01
N THR A 258 -13.93 -38.18 -7.78
CA THR A 258 -15.04 -38.96 -7.21
C THR A 258 -16.29 -38.12 -6.96
N TYR A 259 -16.20 -36.80 -7.04
CA TYR A 259 -17.34 -35.92 -6.80
C TYR A 259 -18.39 -36.03 -7.92
N LYS A 260 -19.61 -36.40 -7.52
CA LYS A 260 -20.79 -36.37 -8.38
C LYS A 260 -21.93 -35.74 -7.63
N THR A 261 -22.66 -34.87 -8.28
CA THR A 261 -23.90 -34.29 -7.79
C THR A 261 -25.07 -34.79 -8.65
N ASP A 262 -26.27 -34.88 -8.08
CA ASP A 262 -27.49 -35.22 -8.79
C ASP A 262 -27.91 -34.11 -9.80
N ASP A 263 -27.37 -32.90 -9.67
CA ASP A 263 -27.61 -31.79 -10.59
C ASP A 263 -26.66 -31.90 -11.79
N LEU A 264 -27.22 -32.32 -12.92
CA LEU A 264 -26.48 -32.45 -14.19
C LEU A 264 -25.89 -31.12 -14.67
N SER A 265 -26.57 -29.99 -14.40
CA SER A 265 -26.10 -28.65 -14.77
C SER A 265 -24.88 -28.25 -13.96
N GLU A 266 -24.83 -28.66 -12.69
CA GLU A 266 -23.69 -28.39 -11.82
C GLU A 266 -22.48 -29.26 -12.19
N ASN A 267 -22.69 -30.53 -12.53
CA ASN A 267 -21.60 -31.38 -13.03
C ASN A 267 -20.98 -30.81 -14.30
N ASP A 268 -21.77 -30.25 -15.21
CA ASP A 268 -21.28 -29.57 -16.42
C ASP A 268 -20.43 -28.34 -16.09
N VAL A 269 -20.85 -27.52 -15.13
CA VAL A 269 -20.10 -26.33 -14.69
C VAL A 269 -18.77 -26.74 -14.04
N VAL A 270 -18.81 -27.72 -13.14
CA VAL A 270 -17.60 -28.26 -12.49
C VAL A 270 -16.63 -28.82 -13.52
N ASN A 271 -17.11 -29.67 -14.45
CA ASN A 271 -16.27 -30.26 -15.48
C ASN A 271 -15.63 -29.22 -16.41
N ARG A 272 -16.36 -28.16 -16.80
CA ARG A 272 -15.80 -27.06 -17.61
C ARG A 272 -14.72 -26.30 -16.87
N ILE A 273 -14.84 -26.11 -15.57
CA ILE A 273 -13.83 -25.39 -14.76
C ILE A 273 -12.57 -26.25 -14.57
N ILE A 274 -12.73 -27.56 -14.37
CA ILE A 274 -11.60 -28.49 -14.17
C ILE A 274 -10.77 -28.65 -15.45
N LEU A 275 -11.41 -28.57 -16.65
CA LEU A 275 -10.76 -28.73 -17.94
C LEU A 275 -9.94 -27.51 -18.42
N HIS A 276 -10.03 -26.38 -17.72
CA HIS A 276 -9.30 -25.14 -18.01
C HIS A 276 -8.32 -24.79 -16.90
#